data_3f3f0a3d5ae4f2fbdd080867da6225e2
#
_entry.id   3f3f0a3d5ae4f2fbdd080867da6225e2
#
_cell.length_a   1.000
_cell.length_b   1.000
_cell.length_c   1.000
_cell.angle_alpha   90.00
_cell.angle_beta   90.00
_cell.angle_gamma   90.00
#
_symmetry.space_group_name_H-M   'P 1'
#
loop_
_entity.id
_entity.type
_entity.pdbx_description
1 polymer ?
#
loop_
_entity_poly.entity_id
_entity_poly.type
_entity_poly.pdbx_seq_one_letter_code
_entity_poly.pdbx_strand_id
1 'polypeptide(L)' 'MKATIEFDLDNEDDLRRYNLMNDAEKMEEQLDDIWEYCFRPNNKHGYSGRLQELIDTNPDLCYDVIEELISRYNSIMED' A
#
# COMPACT_ATOMS: atom_id res chain seq x y z
N MET A 1 20.99 5.75 -21.69
CA MET A 1 19.79 5.50 -22.54
C MET A 1 18.66 6.40 -22.08
N LYS A 2 17.96 7.03 -23.01
CA LYS A 2 16.79 7.87 -22.72
C LYS A 2 15.56 7.26 -23.37
N ALA A 3 14.44 7.29 -22.66
CA ALA A 3 13.15 6.89 -23.21
C ALA A 3 12.23 8.11 -23.22
N THR A 4 11.49 8.28 -24.29
CA THR A 4 10.53 9.37 -24.44
C THR A 4 9.16 8.78 -24.73
N ILE A 5 8.14 9.27 -24.02
CA ILE A 5 6.75 8.87 -24.23
C ILE A 5 5.96 10.13 -24.59
N GLU A 6 5.20 10.06 -25.68
CA GLU A 6 4.38 11.18 -26.13
C GLU A 6 2.89 10.89 -25.88
N PHE A 7 2.16 11.92 -25.44
CA PHE A 7 0.72 11.87 -25.22
C PHE A 7 0.03 13.00 -25.98
N ASP A 8 -1.10 12.70 -26.61
CA ASP A 8 -2.00 13.70 -27.16
C ASP A 8 -2.98 14.13 -26.07
N LEU A 9 -2.74 15.27 -25.42
CA LEU A 9 -3.55 15.74 -24.30
C LEU A 9 -4.96 16.18 -24.70
N ASP A 10 -5.25 16.29 -26.01
CA ASP A 10 -6.60 16.51 -26.51
C ASP A 10 -7.41 15.19 -26.60
N ASN A 11 -6.75 14.05 -26.48
CA ASN A 11 -7.35 12.73 -26.45
C ASN A 11 -7.59 12.30 -24.99
N GLU A 12 -8.83 11.93 -24.65
CA GLU A 12 -9.20 11.57 -23.27
C GLU A 12 -8.42 10.36 -22.74
N ASP A 13 -8.17 9.36 -23.55
CA ASP A 13 -7.43 8.16 -23.15
C ASP A 13 -5.96 8.50 -22.89
N ASP A 14 -5.34 9.29 -23.74
CA ASP A 14 -3.95 9.73 -23.55
C ASP A 14 -3.80 10.65 -22.34
N LEU A 15 -4.77 11.54 -22.13
CA LEU A 15 -4.77 12.42 -20.96
C LEU A 15 -4.84 11.61 -19.66
N ARG A 16 -5.67 10.58 -19.62
CA ARG A 16 -5.79 9.69 -18.46
C ARG A 16 -4.47 8.95 -18.19
N ARG A 17 -3.83 8.42 -19.24
CA ARG A 17 -2.52 7.75 -19.11
C ARG A 17 -1.44 8.69 -18.64
N TYR A 18 -1.42 9.92 -19.15
CA TYR A 18 -0.49 10.96 -18.72
C TYR A 18 -0.65 11.27 -17.23
N ASN A 19 -1.88 11.45 -16.77
CA ASN A 19 -2.16 11.70 -15.35
C ASN A 19 -1.75 10.53 -14.46
N LEU A 20 -1.99 9.28 -14.88
CA LEU A 20 -1.57 8.09 -14.16
C LEU A 20 -0.06 8.02 -14.03
N MET A 21 0.69 8.35 -15.08
CA MET A 21 2.16 8.38 -15.02
C MET A 21 2.67 9.44 -14.04
N ASN A 22 2.07 10.63 -14.03
CA ASN A 22 2.47 11.69 -13.11
C ASN A 22 2.18 11.32 -11.64
N ASP A 23 1.15 10.51 -11.40
CA ASP A 23 0.74 10.08 -10.07
C ASP A 23 1.41 8.78 -9.62
N ALA A 24 2.20 8.12 -10.48
CA ALA A 24 2.78 6.81 -10.19
C ALA A 24 3.67 6.81 -8.95
N GLU A 25 4.54 7.82 -8.78
CA GLU A 25 5.39 7.93 -7.59
C GLU A 25 4.56 8.09 -6.32
N LYS A 26 3.50 8.90 -6.38
CA LYS A 26 2.60 9.10 -5.26
C LYS A 26 1.87 7.80 -4.90
N MET A 27 1.45 7.04 -5.89
CA MET A 27 0.81 5.74 -5.67
C MET A 27 1.78 4.75 -5.02
N GLU A 28 3.03 4.73 -5.46
CA GLU A 28 4.07 3.89 -4.87
C GLU A 28 4.31 4.26 -3.40
N GLU A 29 4.43 5.56 -3.10
CA GLU A 29 4.56 6.03 -1.72
C GLU A 29 3.35 5.64 -0.86
N GLN A 30 2.14 5.72 -1.40
CA GLN A 30 0.93 5.32 -0.70
C GLN A 30 0.91 3.82 -0.38
N LEU A 31 1.37 2.98 -1.32
CA LEU A 31 1.48 1.54 -1.09
C LEU A 31 2.53 1.23 -0.02
N ASP A 32 3.66 1.91 -0.04
CA ASP A 32 4.69 1.78 0.98
C ASP A 32 4.16 2.22 2.35
N ASP A 33 3.39 3.29 2.41
CA ASP A 33 2.79 3.78 3.65
C ASP A 33 1.77 2.79 4.20
N ILE A 34 0.96 2.17 3.35
CA ILE A 34 0.03 1.12 3.77
C ILE A 34 0.79 -0.03 4.43
N TRP A 35 1.88 -0.48 3.81
CA TRP A 35 2.72 -1.52 4.39
C TRP A 35 3.32 -1.08 5.73
N GLU A 36 3.97 0.09 5.78
CA GLU A 36 4.67 0.58 6.96
C GLU A 36 3.75 0.84 8.16
N TYR A 37 2.55 1.40 7.92
CA TYR A 37 1.66 1.81 9.01
C TYR A 37 0.56 0.82 9.34
N CYS A 38 0.17 -0.04 8.39
CA CYS A 38 -0.93 -0.99 8.62
C CYS A 38 -0.44 -2.40 8.93
N PHE A 39 0.64 -2.86 8.33
CA PHE A 39 1.08 -4.25 8.44
C PHE A 39 2.42 -4.43 9.16
N ARG A 40 3.41 -3.64 8.80
CA ARG A 40 4.73 -3.75 9.39
C ARG A 40 4.80 -3.46 10.90
N PRO A 41 3.94 -2.60 11.48
CA PRO A 41 3.92 -2.38 12.93
C PRO A 41 3.80 -3.65 13.76
N ASN A 42 3.15 -4.69 13.24
CA ASN A 42 3.05 -5.98 13.90
C ASN A 42 4.43 -6.60 14.19
N ASN A 43 5.41 -6.36 13.30
CA ASN A 43 6.73 -6.98 13.39
C ASN A 43 7.83 -6.02 13.86
N LYS A 44 7.64 -4.72 13.73
CA LYS A 44 8.73 -3.76 13.94
C LYS A 44 8.40 -2.60 14.87
N HIS A 45 7.28 -1.91 14.65
CA HIS A 45 6.98 -0.66 15.34
C HIS A 45 5.94 -0.77 16.44
N GLY A 46 5.14 -1.84 16.42
CA GLY A 46 3.96 -1.96 17.27
C GLY A 46 2.84 -1.03 16.81
N TYR A 47 1.65 -1.26 17.33
CA TYR A 47 0.47 -0.46 17.04
C TYR A 47 0.17 0.50 18.19
N SER A 48 -0.68 1.49 17.95
CA SER A 48 -1.10 2.46 18.94
C SER A 48 -2.59 2.80 18.80
N GLY A 49 -3.13 3.53 19.77
CA GLY A 49 -4.53 3.97 19.75
C GLY A 49 -5.51 2.81 19.84
N ARG A 50 -6.62 2.95 19.13
CA ARG A 50 -7.71 1.95 19.17
C ARG A 50 -7.28 0.56 18.75
N LEU A 51 -6.38 0.48 17.77
CA LEU A 51 -5.88 -0.81 17.27
C LEU A 51 -5.10 -1.54 18.37
N GLN A 52 -4.27 -0.83 19.12
CA GLN A 52 -3.53 -1.41 20.23
C GLN A 52 -4.49 -1.88 21.35
N GLU A 53 -5.55 -1.13 21.64
CA GLU A 53 -6.56 -1.55 22.60
C GLU A 53 -7.23 -2.86 22.21
N LEU A 54 -7.58 -3.03 20.93
CA LEU A 54 -8.18 -4.25 20.42
C LEU A 54 -7.23 -5.44 20.52
N ILE A 55 -5.96 -5.23 20.21
CA ILE A 55 -4.93 -6.27 20.32
C ILE A 55 -4.74 -6.68 21.78
N ASP A 56 -4.69 -5.73 22.70
CA ASP A 56 -4.53 -6.01 24.11
C ASP A 56 -5.72 -6.80 24.70
N THR A 57 -6.93 -6.61 24.14
CA THR A 57 -8.13 -7.31 24.55
C THR A 57 -8.10 -8.79 24.15
N ASN A 58 -7.64 -9.09 22.94
CA ASN A 58 -7.55 -10.47 22.43
C ASN A 58 -6.34 -10.62 21.49
N PRO A 59 -5.11 -10.71 22.05
CA PRO A 59 -3.89 -10.69 21.25
C PRO A 59 -3.78 -11.86 20.28
N ASP A 60 -4.12 -13.07 20.68
CA ASP A 60 -3.96 -14.26 19.84
C ASP A 60 -4.78 -14.16 18.56
N LEU A 61 -6.07 -13.82 18.68
CA LEU A 61 -6.95 -13.69 17.53
C LEU A 61 -6.56 -12.50 16.64
N CYS A 62 -6.21 -11.38 17.24
CA CYS A 62 -5.82 -10.19 16.50
C CYS A 62 -4.53 -10.41 15.70
N TYR A 63 -3.53 -11.03 16.29
CA TYR A 63 -2.29 -11.35 15.58
C TYR A 63 -2.52 -12.36 14.45
N ASP A 64 -3.37 -13.36 14.65
CA ASP A 64 -3.71 -14.29 13.58
C ASP A 64 -4.37 -13.59 12.40
N VAL A 65 -5.30 -12.68 12.65
CA VAL A 65 -5.96 -11.88 11.60
C VAL A 65 -4.94 -11.00 10.87
N ILE A 66 -4.06 -10.34 11.60
CA ILE A 66 -3.03 -9.47 11.02
C ILE A 66 -2.08 -10.29 10.14
N GLU A 67 -1.63 -11.46 10.59
CA GLU A 67 -0.75 -12.32 9.81
C GLU A 67 -1.40 -12.78 8.50
N GLU A 68 -2.69 -13.13 8.54
CA GLU A 68 -3.43 -13.47 7.32
C GLU A 68 -3.51 -12.30 6.35
N LEU A 69 -3.75 -11.09 6.85
CA LEU A 69 -3.80 -9.89 6.01
C LEU A 69 -2.42 -9.57 5.40
N ILE A 70 -1.35 -9.74 6.18
CA ILE A 70 0.02 -9.55 5.69
C ILE A 70 0.32 -10.55 4.56
N SER A 71 -0.07 -11.81 4.74
CA SER A 71 0.11 -12.84 3.73
C SER A 71 -0.62 -12.51 2.43
N ARG A 72 -1.86 -12.02 2.53
CA ARG A 72 -2.62 -11.59 1.35
C ARG A 72 -2.00 -10.39 0.66
N TYR A 73 -1.57 -9.41 1.43
CA TYR A 73 -0.89 -8.23 0.89
C TYR A 73 0.36 -8.63 0.11
N ASN A 74 1.21 -9.45 0.70
CA ASN A 74 2.44 -9.92 0.06
C ASN A 74 2.16 -10.70 -1.23
N SER A 75 1.13 -11.54 -1.23
CA SER A 75 0.71 -12.31 -2.40
C SER A 75 0.28 -11.40 -3.56
N ILE A 76 -0.44 -10.33 -3.27
CA ILE A 76 -0.85 -9.35 -4.27
C ILE A 76 0.35 -8.59 -4.83
N MET A 77 1.28 -8.20 -3.97
CA MET A 77 2.44 -7.40 -4.38
C MET A 77 3.50 -8.21 -5.13
N GLU A 78 3.53 -9.53 -4.97
CA GLU A 78 4.45 -10.42 -5.70
C GLU A 78 4.06 -10.63 -7.17
N ASP A 79 2.82 -10.39 -7.53
CA ASP A 79 2.36 -10.45 -8.91
C ASP A 79 2.74 -9.15 -9.64
#